data_22c2077c8f700a0ab8db0b9e15101992
#
_entry.id   22c2077c8f700a0ab8db0b9e15101992
#
_cell.length_a   1.000
_cell.length_b   1.000
_cell.length_c   1.000
_cell.angle_alpha   90.00
_cell.angle_beta   90.00
_cell.angle_gamma   90.00
#
_symmetry.space_group_name_H-M   'P 1'
#
loop_
_entity.id
_entity.type
_entity.pdbx_description
1 polymer ?
#
loop_
_entity_poly.entity_id
_entity_poly.type
_entity_poly.pdbx_seq_one_letter_code
_entity_poly.pdbx_strand_id
1 'polypeptide(L)'
;DGVIYTGTYKTSGSHTVSFDGTIGAGTILAPYGGVYRDSPNEAMAALIPTPGETTTATLMSHGYDPELSTWSPFHGAVYAVTESLAKICAAGGDVSRARLTFQEYFERLNRNKLSWGKPAAALLGGLSAQLGFGTASIGGKDSMSGTFEDIHVPPTLVSFAVGMVDAGDVVSTDLKGAGHRLALLELLPVDDALVPEYDKALMLYESLHQAILRGDVLSAHTVGRGGIAAAVTMMAMGSRIGVKLTDVAEKELFLPAYGGIVVELKAGAPVPAGLREIGVTTESATLSACGMTLSLSEAHGAWSEPLESVFPTDAKAKHTTAPFIPYGSRSAARPKLQIA
;
A
#
# COMPACT_ATOMS: atom_id res chain seq x y z
N ASP A 1 -1.49 24.64 -18.10
CA ASP A 1 -0.14 24.51 -18.64
C ASP A 1 0.55 23.36 -17.94
N GLY A 2 0.39 22.14 -18.49
CA GLY A 2 1.06 20.95 -17.99
C GLY A 2 2.57 21.08 -18.16
N VAL A 3 3.28 21.30 -17.06
CA VAL A 3 4.75 21.27 -17.05
C VAL A 3 5.16 19.83 -16.84
N ILE A 4 5.67 19.20 -17.88
CA ILE A 4 6.34 17.89 -17.76
C ILE A 4 7.73 18.16 -17.21
N TYR A 5 7.96 17.81 -15.96
CA TYR A 5 9.29 17.87 -15.35
C TYR A 5 10.08 16.63 -15.75
N THR A 6 10.98 16.78 -16.73
CA THR A 6 11.96 15.77 -17.08
C THR A 6 13.28 16.10 -16.40
N GLY A 7 13.58 15.48 -15.27
CA GLY A 7 14.87 15.62 -14.62
C GLY A 7 14.80 15.64 -13.09
N THR A 8 15.97 15.48 -12.48
CA THR A 8 16.14 15.59 -11.02
C THR A 8 16.25 17.06 -10.65
N TYR A 9 15.28 17.58 -9.90
CA TYR A 9 15.35 18.93 -9.34
C TYR A 9 16.10 18.90 -8.00
N LYS A 10 17.23 19.59 -7.91
CA LYS A 10 17.78 19.99 -6.61
C LYS A 10 17.26 21.39 -6.31
N THR A 11 16.31 21.50 -5.41
CA THR A 11 16.01 22.77 -4.75
C THR A 11 17.04 23.00 -3.65
N SER A 12 17.29 24.25 -3.27
CA SER A 12 18.23 24.64 -2.20
C SER A 12 17.91 24.07 -0.82
N GLY A 13 16.99 23.13 -0.72
CA GLY A 13 16.53 22.43 0.48
C GLY A 13 16.45 20.92 0.32
N SER A 14 17.30 20.27 -0.46
CA SER A 14 17.45 18.80 -0.51
C SER A 14 16.25 17.96 -0.93
N HIS A 15 15.35 18.44 -1.75
CA HIS A 15 14.26 17.61 -2.27
C HIS A 15 14.62 17.10 -3.67
N THR A 16 14.78 15.78 -3.79
CA THR A 16 14.92 15.11 -5.09
C THR A 16 13.53 14.67 -5.54
N VAL A 17 13.04 15.22 -6.64
CA VAL A 17 11.82 14.74 -7.28
C VAL A 17 12.22 13.67 -8.28
N SER A 18 11.83 12.41 -8.01
CA SER A 18 12.00 11.32 -8.96
C SER A 18 11.01 11.49 -10.13
N PHE A 19 11.49 11.30 -11.35
CA PHE A 19 10.65 11.36 -12.58
C PHE A 19 9.49 10.36 -12.53
N ASP A 20 9.70 9.18 -11.96
CA ASP A 20 8.71 8.12 -11.86
C ASP A 20 7.68 8.35 -10.74
N GLY A 21 7.90 9.33 -9.89
CA GLY A 21 7.02 9.63 -8.76
C GLY A 21 5.79 10.46 -9.11
N THR A 22 5.79 11.13 -10.28
CA THR A 22 4.69 12.02 -10.67
C THR A 22 4.43 11.96 -12.17
N ILE A 23 3.24 11.53 -12.57
CA ILE A 23 2.83 11.48 -13.98
C ILE A 23 1.75 12.54 -14.23
N GLY A 24 2.03 13.47 -15.16
CA GLY A 24 1.05 14.44 -15.63
C GLY A 24 0.52 15.42 -14.58
N ALA A 25 1.25 15.65 -13.49
CA ALA A 25 0.86 16.50 -12.37
C ALA A 25 -0.46 16.12 -11.67
N GLY A 26 -1.00 14.93 -11.95
CA GLY A 26 -2.24 14.42 -11.34
C GLY A 26 -2.01 13.51 -10.13
N THR A 27 -0.76 13.19 -9.77
CA THR A 27 -0.45 12.29 -8.65
C THR A 27 -0.79 12.95 -7.32
N ILE A 28 -1.68 12.31 -6.54
CA ILE A 28 -2.03 12.72 -5.19
C ILE A 28 -1.16 11.98 -4.17
N LEU A 29 -1.01 10.67 -4.34
CA LEU A 29 -0.23 9.81 -3.46
C LEU A 29 0.99 9.28 -4.22
N ALA A 30 2.18 9.80 -3.87
CA ALA A 30 3.45 9.35 -4.44
C ALA A 30 3.80 7.94 -3.93
N PRO A 31 4.71 7.20 -4.60
CA PRO A 31 5.13 5.87 -4.14
C PRO A 31 5.66 5.83 -2.71
N TYR A 32 6.31 6.91 -2.27
CA TYR A 32 6.86 7.04 -0.92
C TYR A 32 6.42 8.36 -0.28
N GLY A 33 5.98 8.29 0.98
CA GLY A 33 5.53 9.41 1.79
C GLY A 33 6.58 9.89 2.80
N GLY A 34 6.24 11.01 3.47
CA GLY A 34 7.06 11.64 4.49
C GLY A 34 8.13 12.59 3.94
N VAL A 35 8.73 13.35 4.83
CA VAL A 35 9.76 14.36 4.52
C VAL A 35 10.99 13.73 3.85
N TYR A 36 11.35 12.53 4.27
CA TYR A 36 12.50 11.77 3.75
C TYR A 36 12.12 10.82 2.61
N ARG A 37 10.82 10.66 2.31
CA ARG A 37 10.30 9.76 1.28
C ARG A 37 10.76 8.30 1.46
N ASP A 38 10.70 7.82 2.69
CA ASP A 38 11.10 6.46 3.05
C ASP A 38 9.91 5.61 3.54
N SER A 39 8.68 6.16 3.64
CA SER A 39 7.47 5.40 3.96
C SER A 39 6.78 4.95 2.68
N PRO A 40 6.82 3.67 2.31
CA PRO A 40 6.10 3.18 1.14
C PRO A 40 4.59 3.39 1.29
N ASN A 41 3.96 4.02 0.32
CA ASN A 41 2.50 4.10 0.27
C ASN A 41 1.94 2.80 -0.31
N GLU A 42 0.83 2.32 0.24
CA GLU A 42 0.23 1.04 -0.12
C GLU A 42 -0.78 1.11 -1.27
N ALA A 43 -1.09 2.33 -1.70
CA ALA A 43 -1.98 2.59 -2.82
C ALA A 43 -1.41 3.69 -3.72
N MET A 44 -1.85 3.71 -4.96
CA MET A 44 -1.68 4.83 -5.87
C MET A 44 -2.95 5.67 -5.85
N ALA A 45 -2.82 7.01 -5.78
CA ALA A 45 -3.92 7.93 -5.98
C ALA A 45 -3.54 8.98 -7.02
N ALA A 46 -4.39 9.14 -8.03
CA ALA A 46 -4.20 10.15 -9.07
C ALA A 46 -5.53 10.75 -9.52
N LEU A 47 -5.51 12.05 -9.81
CA LEU A 47 -6.67 12.75 -10.37
C LEU A 47 -7.08 12.14 -11.70
N ILE A 48 -8.37 12.06 -11.94
CA ILE A 48 -8.90 11.63 -13.23
C ILE A 48 -8.52 12.67 -14.30
N PRO A 49 -7.93 12.24 -15.43
CA PRO A 49 -7.62 13.15 -16.53
C PRO A 49 -8.91 13.59 -17.22
N THR A 50 -9.38 14.78 -16.87
CA THR A 50 -10.57 15.40 -17.47
C THR A 50 -10.22 16.79 -18.01
N PRO A 51 -10.98 17.32 -18.98
CA PRO A 51 -10.92 18.74 -19.30
C PRO A 51 -11.38 19.58 -18.09
N GLY A 52 -10.60 20.60 -17.71
CA GLY A 52 -10.87 21.46 -16.56
C GLY A 52 -10.28 20.89 -15.26
N GLU A 53 -10.80 21.34 -14.12
CA GLU A 53 -10.37 20.96 -12.78
C GLU A 53 -11.29 19.88 -12.20
N THR A 54 -10.73 18.98 -11.41
CA THR A 54 -11.45 17.96 -10.66
C THR A 54 -10.71 17.62 -9.36
N THR A 55 -11.46 17.29 -8.31
CA THR A 55 -10.94 16.71 -7.08
C THR A 55 -11.10 15.19 -7.06
N THR A 56 -11.78 14.63 -8.06
CA THR A 56 -11.97 13.17 -8.13
C THR A 56 -10.68 12.48 -8.51
N ALA A 57 -10.27 11.51 -7.71
CA ALA A 57 -9.10 10.69 -7.92
C ALA A 57 -9.45 9.21 -8.02
N THR A 58 -8.65 8.46 -8.75
CA THR A 58 -8.65 7.00 -8.76
C THR A 58 -7.71 6.51 -7.67
N LEU A 59 -8.19 5.57 -6.85
CA LEU A 59 -7.37 4.78 -5.94
C LEU A 59 -7.13 3.40 -6.53
N MET A 60 -5.89 2.92 -6.45
CA MET A 60 -5.53 1.55 -6.86
C MET A 60 -4.60 0.94 -5.82
N SER A 61 -4.89 -0.28 -5.43
CA SER A 61 -4.09 -1.07 -4.49
C SER A 61 -3.95 -2.51 -4.96
N HIS A 62 -3.12 -3.29 -4.27
CA HIS A 62 -3.00 -4.71 -4.53
C HIS A 62 -2.82 -5.50 -3.23
N GLY A 63 -3.16 -6.79 -3.28
CA GLY A 63 -2.90 -7.75 -2.21
C GLY A 63 -2.36 -9.06 -2.77
N TYR A 64 -1.35 -9.63 -2.11
CA TYR A 64 -0.76 -10.92 -2.40
C TYR A 64 0.28 -11.29 -1.35
N ASP A 65 0.26 -12.53 -0.88
CA ASP A 65 1.31 -13.12 -0.07
C ASP A 65 1.73 -14.48 -0.63
N PRO A 66 3.01 -14.64 -1.06
CA PRO A 66 3.48 -15.87 -1.69
C PRO A 66 3.57 -17.05 -0.71
N GLU A 67 3.82 -16.82 0.58
CA GLU A 67 3.91 -17.90 1.57
C GLU A 67 2.53 -18.43 1.92
N LEU A 68 1.56 -17.52 2.15
CA LEU A 68 0.18 -17.88 2.37
C LEU A 68 -0.41 -18.62 1.15
N SER A 69 -0.12 -18.16 -0.06
CA SER A 69 -0.54 -18.80 -1.29
C SER A 69 0.11 -20.17 -1.51
N THR A 70 1.35 -20.35 -1.07
CA THR A 70 2.05 -21.64 -1.12
C THR A 70 1.46 -22.61 -0.10
N TRP A 71 1.11 -22.14 1.09
CA TRP A 71 0.45 -22.95 2.10
C TRP A 71 -0.94 -23.38 1.64
N SER A 72 -1.73 -22.45 1.11
CA SER A 72 -3.07 -22.70 0.58
C SER A 72 -3.45 -21.68 -0.49
N PRO A 73 -3.52 -22.07 -1.77
CA PRO A 73 -3.94 -21.15 -2.83
C PRO A 73 -5.32 -20.54 -2.60
N PHE A 74 -6.24 -21.28 -1.97
CA PHE A 74 -7.56 -20.79 -1.58
C PHE A 74 -7.45 -19.61 -0.61
N HIS A 75 -6.75 -19.80 0.52
CA HIS A 75 -6.58 -18.74 1.52
C HIS A 75 -5.71 -17.60 1.00
N GLY A 76 -4.68 -17.90 0.21
CA GLY A 76 -3.89 -16.88 -0.48
C GLY A 76 -4.75 -15.92 -1.28
N ALA A 77 -5.72 -16.45 -2.03
CA ALA A 77 -6.64 -15.62 -2.81
C ALA A 77 -7.66 -14.87 -1.95
N VAL A 78 -8.21 -15.50 -0.90
CA VAL A 78 -9.10 -14.83 0.06
C VAL A 78 -8.42 -13.61 0.67
N TYR A 79 -7.20 -13.80 1.17
CA TYR A 79 -6.47 -12.73 1.83
C TYR A 79 -5.84 -11.72 0.85
N ALA A 80 -5.58 -12.11 -0.40
CA ALA A 80 -5.22 -11.15 -1.44
C ALA A 80 -6.34 -10.12 -1.69
N VAL A 81 -7.60 -10.60 -1.76
CA VAL A 81 -8.78 -9.70 -1.85
C VAL A 81 -8.92 -8.85 -0.59
N THR A 82 -8.84 -9.48 0.59
CA THR A 82 -8.95 -8.78 1.88
C THR A 82 -7.91 -7.66 2.01
N GLU A 83 -6.66 -7.94 1.68
CA GLU A 83 -5.56 -6.98 1.75
C GLU A 83 -5.74 -5.83 0.76
N SER A 84 -6.10 -6.12 -0.49
CA SER A 84 -6.32 -5.07 -1.48
C SER A 84 -7.44 -4.12 -1.07
N LEU A 85 -8.54 -4.63 -0.48
CA LEU A 85 -9.64 -3.82 0.04
C LEU A 85 -9.25 -3.04 1.29
N ALA A 86 -8.48 -3.64 2.21
CA ALA A 86 -7.96 -2.94 3.39
C ALA A 86 -7.08 -1.75 3.00
N LYS A 87 -6.23 -1.89 1.98
CA LYS A 87 -5.41 -0.80 1.44
C LYS A 87 -6.23 0.31 0.79
N ILE A 88 -7.34 -0.01 0.12
CA ILE A 88 -8.30 1.00 -0.35
C ILE A 88 -8.85 1.79 0.83
N CYS A 89 -9.29 1.12 1.89
CA CYS A 89 -9.80 1.77 3.10
C CYS A 89 -8.72 2.64 3.76
N ALA A 90 -7.51 2.11 3.98
CA ALA A 90 -6.39 2.82 4.60
C ALA A 90 -6.01 4.08 3.83
N ALA A 91 -6.14 4.08 2.50
CA ALA A 91 -5.87 5.24 1.65
C ALA A 91 -7.05 6.23 1.51
N GLY A 92 -8.17 5.99 2.19
CA GLY A 92 -9.32 6.89 2.22
C GLY A 92 -10.50 6.48 1.35
N GLY A 93 -10.41 5.37 0.62
CA GLY A 93 -11.48 4.91 -0.27
C GLY A 93 -12.62 4.16 0.43
N ASP A 94 -13.79 4.21 -0.18
CA ASP A 94 -14.96 3.43 0.21
C ASP A 94 -14.87 2.01 -0.37
N VAL A 95 -14.69 1.02 0.52
CA VAL A 95 -14.55 -0.39 0.14
C VAL A 95 -15.79 -0.94 -0.56
N SER A 96 -16.99 -0.47 -0.18
CA SER A 96 -18.27 -0.93 -0.79
C SER A 96 -18.37 -0.56 -2.28
N ARG A 97 -17.65 0.45 -2.69
CA ARG A 97 -17.63 0.97 -4.08
C ARG A 97 -16.45 0.47 -4.90
N ALA A 98 -15.53 -0.26 -4.27
CA ALA A 98 -14.37 -0.81 -4.97
C ALA A 98 -14.77 -1.88 -6.01
N ARG A 99 -13.93 -2.07 -7.01
CA ARG A 99 -14.02 -3.15 -8.00
C ARG A 99 -12.68 -3.83 -8.09
N LEU A 100 -12.69 -5.12 -8.41
CA LEU A 100 -11.50 -5.95 -8.43
C LEU A 100 -11.10 -6.31 -9.87
N THR A 101 -9.82 -6.61 -10.03
CA THR A 101 -9.30 -7.34 -11.19
C THR A 101 -8.20 -8.27 -10.70
N PHE A 102 -8.08 -9.47 -11.29
CA PHE A 102 -7.14 -10.48 -10.84
C PHE A 102 -6.04 -10.70 -11.86
N GLN A 103 -4.83 -10.86 -11.36
CA GLN A 103 -3.70 -11.35 -12.14
C GLN A 103 -3.27 -12.69 -11.58
N GLU A 104 -3.35 -13.73 -12.39
CA GLU A 104 -2.97 -15.09 -12.01
C GLU A 104 -1.70 -15.52 -12.71
N TYR A 105 -0.82 -16.24 -11.97
CA TYR A 105 0.39 -16.81 -12.51
C TYR A 105 0.73 -18.11 -11.79
N PHE A 106 0.71 -19.21 -12.53
CA PHE A 106 0.92 -20.54 -11.99
C PHE A 106 1.99 -21.31 -12.77
N GLU A 107 2.52 -22.39 -12.16
CA GLU A 107 3.40 -23.34 -12.81
C GLU A 107 2.77 -23.94 -14.07
N ARG A 108 3.58 -24.58 -14.91
CA ARG A 108 3.07 -25.35 -16.05
C ARG A 108 2.20 -26.51 -15.55
N LEU A 109 0.95 -26.55 -15.98
CA LEU A 109 -0.03 -27.51 -15.47
C LEU A 109 0.18 -28.92 -16.04
N ASN A 110 0.62 -29.03 -17.30
CA ASN A 110 0.80 -30.31 -18.01
C ASN A 110 -0.43 -31.22 -17.84
N ARG A 111 -0.22 -32.53 -17.57
CA ARG A 111 -1.28 -33.48 -17.24
C ARG A 111 -1.36 -33.79 -15.74
N ASN A 112 -0.79 -32.94 -14.90
CA ASN A 112 -0.75 -33.13 -13.45
C ASN A 112 -2.00 -32.54 -12.81
N LYS A 113 -2.85 -33.38 -12.22
CA LYS A 113 -4.08 -32.95 -11.55
C LYS A 113 -3.83 -32.03 -10.35
N LEU A 114 -2.74 -32.23 -9.62
CA LEU A 114 -2.38 -31.36 -8.47
C LEU A 114 -2.03 -29.95 -8.94
N SER A 115 -1.29 -29.83 -10.05
CA SER A 115 -0.97 -28.51 -10.62
C SER A 115 -2.23 -27.79 -11.10
N TRP A 116 -3.23 -28.51 -11.66
CA TRP A 116 -4.54 -27.95 -12.02
C TRP A 116 -5.38 -27.56 -10.79
N GLY A 117 -5.20 -28.26 -9.67
CA GLY A 117 -5.89 -27.95 -8.41
C GLY A 117 -5.52 -26.58 -7.82
N LYS A 118 -4.31 -26.10 -8.06
CA LYS A 118 -3.82 -24.81 -7.51
C LYS A 118 -4.61 -23.61 -8.05
N PRO A 119 -4.70 -23.36 -9.38
CA PRO A 119 -5.53 -22.27 -9.89
C PRO A 119 -7.01 -22.43 -9.54
N ALA A 120 -7.54 -23.67 -9.58
CA ALA A 120 -8.94 -23.90 -9.20
C ALA A 120 -9.20 -23.50 -7.74
N ALA A 121 -8.31 -23.86 -6.81
CA ALA A 121 -8.41 -23.45 -5.41
C ALA A 121 -8.31 -21.93 -5.23
N ALA A 122 -7.37 -21.28 -5.93
CA ALA A 122 -7.23 -19.83 -5.89
C ALA A 122 -8.48 -19.11 -6.40
N LEU A 123 -9.05 -19.56 -7.51
CA LEU A 123 -10.30 -19.00 -8.04
C LEU A 123 -11.47 -19.16 -7.07
N LEU A 124 -11.58 -20.32 -6.40
CA LEU A 124 -12.63 -20.55 -5.39
C LEU A 124 -12.42 -19.62 -4.18
N GLY A 125 -11.19 -19.38 -3.76
CA GLY A 125 -10.87 -18.42 -2.70
C GLY A 125 -11.23 -16.99 -3.10
N GLY A 126 -10.84 -16.57 -4.31
CA GLY A 126 -11.22 -15.27 -4.87
C GLY A 126 -12.74 -15.09 -5.00
N LEU A 127 -13.46 -16.14 -5.41
CA LEU A 127 -14.93 -16.14 -5.47
C LEU A 127 -15.55 -16.02 -4.08
N SER A 128 -15.06 -16.79 -3.09
CA SER A 128 -15.51 -16.71 -1.71
C SER A 128 -15.40 -15.29 -1.15
N ALA A 129 -14.25 -14.65 -1.34
CA ALA A 129 -14.02 -13.28 -0.89
C ALA A 129 -14.91 -12.27 -1.61
N GLN A 130 -15.08 -12.39 -2.94
CA GLN A 130 -15.99 -11.53 -3.70
C GLN A 130 -17.43 -11.59 -3.21
N LEU A 131 -17.92 -12.80 -2.95
CA LEU A 131 -19.27 -13.00 -2.42
C LEU A 131 -19.40 -12.45 -0.99
N GLY A 132 -18.38 -12.69 -0.15
CA GLY A 132 -18.36 -12.22 1.23
C GLY A 132 -18.31 -10.69 1.36
N PHE A 133 -17.45 -10.03 0.60
CA PHE A 133 -17.35 -8.56 0.59
C PHE A 133 -18.39 -7.88 -0.31
N GLY A 134 -19.19 -8.60 -1.07
CA GLY A 134 -20.12 -8.02 -2.03
C GLY A 134 -19.44 -7.24 -3.16
N THR A 135 -18.18 -7.55 -3.47
CA THR A 135 -17.35 -6.82 -4.44
C THR A 135 -17.00 -7.70 -5.62
N ALA A 136 -17.34 -7.25 -6.83
CA ALA A 136 -17.12 -8.03 -8.05
C ALA A 136 -15.78 -7.71 -8.72
N SER A 137 -15.13 -8.73 -9.28
CA SER A 137 -14.06 -8.53 -10.26
C SER A 137 -14.66 -8.21 -11.64
N ILE A 138 -14.04 -7.25 -12.32
CA ILE A 138 -14.42 -6.87 -13.69
C ILE A 138 -13.79 -7.79 -14.75
N GLY A 139 -12.83 -8.59 -14.34
CA GLY A 139 -12.07 -9.50 -15.21
C GLY A 139 -10.72 -9.82 -14.62
N GLY A 140 -9.82 -10.27 -15.45
CA GLY A 140 -8.47 -10.62 -15.03
C GLY A 140 -7.64 -11.16 -16.18
N LYS A 141 -6.45 -11.65 -15.87
CA LYS A 141 -5.55 -12.31 -16.80
C LYS A 141 -4.85 -13.46 -16.07
N ASP A 142 -4.78 -14.59 -16.70
CA ASP A 142 -4.10 -15.77 -16.20
C ASP A 142 -2.91 -16.18 -17.09
N SER A 143 -1.98 -16.91 -16.50
CA SER A 143 -0.86 -17.54 -17.19
C SER A 143 -0.39 -18.76 -16.43
N MET A 144 -0.18 -19.87 -17.18
CA MET A 144 0.29 -21.15 -16.66
C MET A 144 1.69 -21.49 -17.20
N SER A 145 2.57 -20.47 -17.22
CA SER A 145 3.93 -20.59 -17.78
C SER A 145 5.05 -20.39 -16.74
N GLY A 146 4.68 -20.33 -15.46
CA GLY A 146 5.59 -20.03 -14.36
C GLY A 146 6.49 -21.18 -13.93
N THR A 147 7.09 -21.88 -14.89
CA THR A 147 8.08 -22.94 -14.63
C THR A 147 9.32 -22.69 -15.47
N PHE A 148 10.47 -22.64 -14.81
CA PHE A 148 11.78 -22.62 -15.43
C PHE A 148 12.60 -23.78 -14.86
N GLU A 149 12.89 -24.76 -15.72
CA GLU A 149 13.51 -26.04 -15.32
C GLU A 149 12.70 -26.72 -14.20
N ASP A 150 13.25 -26.85 -12.99
CA ASP A 150 12.64 -27.40 -11.77
C ASP A 150 12.13 -26.31 -10.80
N ILE A 151 12.31 -25.02 -11.15
CA ILE A 151 11.83 -23.91 -10.35
C ILE A 151 10.40 -23.56 -10.78
N HIS A 152 9.50 -23.49 -9.81
CA HIS A 152 8.11 -23.09 -10.00
C HIS A 152 7.81 -21.80 -9.26
N VAL A 153 7.03 -20.91 -9.90
CA VAL A 153 6.47 -19.76 -9.18
C VAL A 153 5.53 -20.24 -8.07
N PRO A 154 5.48 -19.54 -6.93
CA PRO A 154 4.41 -19.77 -5.96
C PRO A 154 3.04 -19.65 -6.64
N PRO A 155 2.01 -20.39 -6.18
CA PRO A 155 0.64 -20.17 -6.66
C PRO A 155 0.29 -18.70 -6.50
N THR A 156 -0.02 -18.01 -7.60
CA THR A 156 -0.19 -16.56 -7.59
C THR A 156 -1.59 -16.18 -8.05
N LEU A 157 -2.36 -15.55 -7.17
CA LEU A 157 -3.51 -14.72 -7.50
C LEU A 157 -3.30 -13.39 -6.80
N VAL A 158 -2.95 -12.36 -7.57
CA VAL A 158 -2.89 -10.98 -7.09
C VAL A 158 -4.26 -10.37 -7.26
N SER A 159 -4.83 -9.80 -6.19
CA SER A 159 -6.02 -8.96 -6.27
C SER A 159 -5.60 -7.52 -6.42
N PHE A 160 -6.07 -6.85 -7.45
CA PHE A 160 -6.02 -5.40 -7.57
C PHE A 160 -7.40 -4.85 -7.26
N ALA A 161 -7.46 -3.86 -6.36
CA ALA A 161 -8.68 -3.13 -6.06
C ALA A 161 -8.59 -1.72 -6.64
N VAL A 162 -9.69 -1.27 -7.24
CA VAL A 162 -9.83 0.07 -7.83
C VAL A 162 -11.02 0.75 -7.20
N GLY A 163 -10.82 1.94 -6.67
CA GLY A 163 -11.85 2.79 -6.07
C GLY A 163 -11.75 4.23 -6.57
N MET A 164 -12.74 5.01 -6.16
CA MET A 164 -12.78 6.47 -6.37
C MET A 164 -12.72 7.15 -5.03
N VAL A 165 -12.05 8.30 -4.96
CA VAL A 165 -11.92 9.11 -3.75
C VAL A 165 -11.89 10.59 -4.13
N ASP A 166 -12.28 11.47 -3.21
CA ASP A 166 -11.93 12.89 -3.32
C ASP A 166 -10.46 13.09 -2.94
N ALA A 167 -9.73 13.90 -3.67
CA ALA A 167 -8.32 14.14 -3.41
C ALA A 167 -8.03 14.66 -1.99
N GLY A 168 -9.01 15.36 -1.39
CA GLY A 168 -8.92 15.87 -0.02
C GLY A 168 -9.05 14.80 1.06
N ASP A 169 -9.59 13.63 0.72
CA ASP A 169 -9.80 12.51 1.66
C ASP A 169 -8.70 11.44 1.56
N VAL A 170 -7.72 11.62 0.67
CA VAL A 170 -6.62 10.67 0.52
C VAL A 170 -5.68 10.72 1.71
N VAL A 171 -5.43 9.56 2.30
CA VAL A 171 -4.55 9.36 3.45
C VAL A 171 -3.26 8.68 3.01
N SER A 172 -2.11 9.18 3.47
CA SER A 172 -0.80 8.56 3.22
C SER A 172 -0.32 7.71 4.40
N THR A 173 0.70 6.91 4.16
CA THR A 173 1.26 5.99 5.16
C THR A 173 2.07 6.69 6.25
N ASP A 174 2.84 7.74 5.91
CA ASP A 174 3.81 8.37 6.79
C ASP A 174 3.18 9.11 7.98
N LEU A 175 3.76 8.97 9.17
CA LEU A 175 3.33 9.67 10.39
C LEU A 175 3.48 11.19 10.26
N LYS A 176 2.53 11.95 10.82
CA LYS A 176 2.42 13.41 10.65
C LYS A 176 2.94 14.23 11.81
N GLY A 177 3.02 13.67 13.02
CA GLY A 177 3.48 14.41 14.18
C GLY A 177 3.72 13.55 15.41
N ALA A 178 4.44 14.08 16.38
CA ALA A 178 4.61 13.44 17.68
C ALA A 178 3.44 13.77 18.63
N GLY A 179 3.18 12.88 19.58
CA GLY A 179 2.11 13.01 20.57
C GLY A 179 0.73 12.58 20.06
N HIS A 180 0.64 12.04 18.87
CA HIS A 180 -0.59 11.50 18.32
C HIS A 180 -0.81 10.06 18.80
N ARG A 181 -2.08 9.69 19.00
CA ARG A 181 -2.45 8.32 19.36
C ARG A 181 -2.44 7.43 18.12
N LEU A 182 -2.03 6.20 18.34
CA LEU A 182 -2.13 5.12 17.34
C LEU A 182 -3.24 4.16 17.75
N ALA A 183 -4.09 3.79 16.81
CA ALA A 183 -5.13 2.81 17.00
C ALA A 183 -5.05 1.70 15.94
N LEU A 184 -5.50 0.51 16.30
CA LEU A 184 -5.50 -0.69 15.47
C LEU A 184 -6.93 -1.13 15.19
N LEU A 185 -7.28 -1.23 13.91
CA LEU A 185 -8.35 -2.04 13.40
C LEU A 185 -7.81 -3.47 13.29
N GLU A 186 -8.44 -4.41 13.95
CA GLU A 186 -8.00 -5.80 13.96
C GLU A 186 -9.06 -6.70 13.33
N LEU A 187 -8.68 -7.38 12.25
CA LEU A 187 -9.44 -8.45 11.65
C LEU A 187 -8.84 -9.78 12.08
N LEU A 188 -9.57 -10.50 12.90
CA LEU A 188 -9.18 -11.86 13.28
C LEU A 188 -9.89 -12.86 12.35
N PRO A 189 -9.22 -13.91 11.88
CA PRO A 189 -9.87 -15.04 11.24
C PRO A 189 -10.77 -15.71 12.28
N VAL A 190 -11.96 -16.06 11.92
CA VAL A 190 -13.00 -16.22 12.93
C VAL A 190 -13.76 -17.51 12.88
N ASP A 191 -13.61 -18.28 11.85
CA ASP A 191 -14.21 -19.59 11.77
C ASP A 191 -13.15 -20.69 11.57
N ASP A 192 -13.58 -21.93 11.67
CA ASP A 192 -12.74 -23.11 11.42
C ASP A 192 -12.20 -23.16 9.98
N ALA A 193 -12.80 -22.38 9.07
CA ALA A 193 -12.35 -22.24 7.69
C ALA A 193 -11.20 -21.24 7.53
N LEU A 194 -10.81 -20.52 8.59
CA LEU A 194 -9.70 -19.54 8.61
C LEU A 194 -9.88 -18.42 7.58
N VAL A 195 -11.10 -17.99 7.31
CA VAL A 195 -11.43 -16.85 6.48
C VAL A 195 -11.93 -15.67 7.32
N PRO A 196 -11.86 -14.42 6.83
CA PRO A 196 -12.38 -13.26 7.57
C PRO A 196 -13.90 -13.33 7.80
N GLU A 197 -14.39 -12.79 8.93
CA GLU A 197 -15.80 -12.41 9.04
C GLU A 197 -16.08 -11.20 8.17
N TYR A 198 -16.55 -11.43 6.95
CA TYR A 198 -16.70 -10.39 5.94
C TYR A 198 -17.61 -9.23 6.37
N ASP A 199 -18.76 -9.54 7.00
CA ASP A 199 -19.69 -8.50 7.49
C ASP A 199 -19.06 -7.63 8.57
N LYS A 200 -18.30 -8.23 9.47
CA LYS A 200 -17.55 -7.49 10.49
C LYS A 200 -16.44 -6.63 9.89
N ALA A 201 -15.72 -7.18 8.91
CA ALA A 201 -14.70 -6.44 8.18
C ALA A 201 -15.31 -5.21 7.50
N LEU A 202 -16.44 -5.36 6.81
CA LEU A 202 -17.14 -4.24 6.16
C LEU A 202 -17.59 -3.19 7.17
N MET A 203 -18.14 -3.57 8.32
CA MET A 203 -18.52 -2.62 9.38
C MET A 203 -17.31 -1.85 9.93
N LEU A 204 -16.17 -2.52 10.13
CA LEU A 204 -14.95 -1.89 10.63
C LEU A 204 -14.34 -0.93 9.59
N TYR A 205 -14.30 -1.33 8.32
CA TYR A 205 -13.82 -0.48 7.23
C TYR A 205 -14.71 0.74 7.04
N GLU A 206 -16.03 0.59 7.14
CA GLU A 206 -16.96 1.73 7.10
C GLU A 206 -16.73 2.68 8.28
N SER A 207 -16.56 2.16 9.50
CA SER A 207 -16.25 2.98 10.69
C SER A 207 -14.97 3.78 10.50
N LEU A 208 -13.92 3.18 9.95
CA LEU A 208 -12.66 3.84 9.64
C LEU A 208 -12.81 4.86 8.52
N HIS A 209 -13.49 4.51 7.43
CA HIS A 209 -13.76 5.42 6.31
C HIS A 209 -14.49 6.69 6.79
N GLN A 210 -15.52 6.54 7.61
CA GLN A 210 -16.23 7.69 8.20
C GLN A 210 -15.32 8.55 9.09
N ALA A 211 -14.36 7.96 9.81
CA ALA A 211 -13.37 8.73 10.58
C ALA A 211 -12.40 9.49 9.67
N ILE A 212 -12.01 8.92 8.54
CA ILE A 212 -11.18 9.60 7.52
C ILE A 212 -11.94 10.81 6.94
N LEU A 213 -13.19 10.63 6.54
CA LEU A 213 -14.02 11.72 6.00
C LEU A 213 -14.22 12.88 6.99
N ARG A 214 -14.20 12.63 8.31
CA ARG A 214 -14.23 13.68 9.32
C ARG A 214 -12.86 14.35 9.55
N GLY A 215 -11.79 13.84 8.94
CA GLY A 215 -10.42 14.31 9.17
C GLY A 215 -9.85 13.92 10.54
N ASP A 216 -10.37 12.83 11.14
CA ASP A 216 -9.90 12.30 12.42
C ASP A 216 -8.61 11.46 12.26
N VAL A 217 -8.37 10.90 11.08
CA VAL A 217 -7.23 10.04 10.74
C VAL A 217 -6.21 10.84 9.93
N LEU A 218 -4.96 10.80 10.33
CA LEU A 218 -3.87 11.53 9.69
C LEU A 218 -3.00 10.65 8.78
N SER A 219 -2.78 9.41 9.19
CA SER A 219 -2.05 8.41 8.41
C SER A 219 -2.55 7.00 8.71
N ALA A 220 -2.36 6.07 7.79
CA ALA A 220 -2.79 4.69 7.93
C ALA A 220 -1.88 3.72 7.16
N HIS A 221 -1.74 2.50 7.68
CA HIS A 221 -1.02 1.40 7.05
C HIS A 221 -1.66 0.06 7.41
N THR A 222 -1.75 -0.84 6.44
CA THR A 222 -2.30 -2.18 6.69
C THR A 222 -1.32 -3.05 7.49
N VAL A 223 -1.87 -4.02 8.23
CA VAL A 223 -1.07 -5.00 8.97
C VAL A 223 -1.01 -6.29 8.16
N GLY A 224 0.15 -6.54 7.57
CA GLY A 224 0.42 -7.75 6.80
C GLY A 224 1.55 -8.58 7.42
N ARG A 225 2.42 -9.08 6.58
CA ARG A 225 3.66 -9.76 6.98
C ARG A 225 4.52 -8.88 7.87
N GLY A 226 5.04 -9.46 8.96
CA GLY A 226 5.81 -8.71 9.96
C GLY A 226 4.95 -8.00 11.01
N GLY A 227 3.62 -8.11 10.92
CA GLY A 227 2.69 -7.69 11.97
C GLY A 227 2.66 -6.18 12.21
N ILE A 228 2.24 -5.82 13.40
CA ILE A 228 2.14 -4.42 13.85
C ILE A 228 3.52 -3.75 13.82
N ALA A 229 4.58 -4.48 14.18
CA ALA A 229 5.94 -3.95 14.19
C ALA A 229 6.38 -3.46 12.81
N ALA A 230 6.13 -4.23 11.75
CA ALA A 230 6.42 -3.81 10.38
C ALA A 230 5.57 -2.61 9.96
N ALA A 231 4.26 -2.64 10.22
CA ALA A 231 3.35 -1.54 9.88
C ALA A 231 3.80 -0.20 10.48
N VAL A 232 4.02 -0.15 11.80
CA VAL A 232 4.46 1.10 12.46
C VAL A 232 5.86 1.55 12.04
N THR A 233 6.73 0.59 11.67
CA THR A 233 8.07 0.90 11.14
C THR A 233 7.95 1.61 9.79
N MET A 234 7.15 1.08 8.87
CA MET A 234 6.91 1.71 7.56
C MET A 234 6.29 3.10 7.71
N MET A 235 5.34 3.27 8.65
CA MET A 235 4.76 4.58 8.93
C MET A 235 5.77 5.59 9.48
N ALA A 236 6.70 5.15 10.33
CA ALA A 236 7.66 5.99 11.03
C ALA A 236 8.83 6.47 10.17
N MET A 237 9.25 5.65 9.17
CA MET A 237 10.48 5.89 8.41
C MET A 237 10.46 7.22 7.65
N GLY A 238 9.39 7.52 6.93
CA GLY A 238 9.32 8.67 6.02
C GLY A 238 9.39 10.02 6.70
N SER A 239 9.01 10.13 7.96
CA SER A 239 9.02 11.37 8.73
C SER A 239 9.98 11.33 9.92
N ARG A 240 10.65 10.20 10.18
CA ARG A 240 11.53 9.97 11.32
C ARG A 240 10.83 10.23 12.67
N ILE A 241 9.52 10.02 12.73
CA ILE A 241 8.71 10.13 13.92
C ILE A 241 8.71 8.78 14.63
N GLY A 242 9.09 8.75 15.91
CA GLY A 242 9.15 7.52 16.68
C GLY A 242 7.78 7.02 17.11
N VAL A 243 7.74 5.78 17.58
CA VAL A 243 6.52 5.12 18.05
C VAL A 243 6.81 4.43 19.39
N LYS A 244 5.89 4.61 20.34
CA LYS A 244 5.85 3.85 21.58
C LYS A 244 4.54 3.07 21.63
N LEU A 245 4.62 1.75 21.47
CA LEU A 245 3.49 0.84 21.65
C LEU A 245 3.34 0.52 23.15
N THR A 246 2.13 0.65 23.67
CA THR A 246 1.82 0.49 25.10
C THR A 246 0.81 -0.62 25.38
N ASP A 247 -0.04 -0.93 24.42
CA ASP A 247 -1.11 -1.94 24.53
C ASP A 247 -1.02 -2.97 23.41
N VAL A 248 0.17 -3.58 23.27
CA VAL A 248 0.44 -4.68 22.32
C VAL A 248 1.27 -5.72 23.06
N ALA A 249 0.83 -6.96 23.05
CA ALA A 249 1.61 -8.05 23.63
C ALA A 249 2.75 -8.46 22.70
N GLU A 250 3.87 -8.94 23.25
CA GLU A 250 5.04 -9.34 22.46
C GLU A 250 4.70 -10.34 21.34
N LYS A 251 3.82 -11.31 21.61
CA LYS A 251 3.35 -12.28 20.62
C LYS A 251 2.55 -11.66 19.46
N GLU A 252 1.94 -10.48 19.66
CA GLU A 252 1.13 -9.80 18.64
C GLU A 252 1.99 -8.95 17.70
N LEU A 253 3.19 -8.53 18.15
CA LEU A 253 4.04 -7.59 17.42
C LEU A 253 4.36 -8.05 16.00
N PHE A 254 4.63 -9.33 15.80
CA PHE A 254 5.11 -9.89 14.54
C PHE A 254 4.11 -10.82 13.85
N LEU A 255 2.95 -11.06 14.49
CA LEU A 255 1.91 -11.89 13.86
C LEU A 255 1.27 -11.18 12.69
N PRO A 256 1.15 -11.83 11.53
CA PRO A 256 0.37 -11.29 10.42
C PRO A 256 -1.10 -11.11 10.84
N ALA A 257 -1.66 -9.95 10.50
CA ALA A 257 -3.07 -9.65 10.73
C ALA A 257 -3.69 -9.05 9.44
N TYR A 258 -3.72 -9.88 8.39
CA TYR A 258 -4.20 -9.45 7.08
C TYR A 258 -5.60 -8.85 7.15
N GLY A 259 -5.74 -7.67 6.56
CA GLY A 259 -6.95 -6.86 6.63
C GLY A 259 -7.02 -5.92 7.84
N GLY A 260 -6.11 -6.06 8.81
CA GLY A 260 -5.94 -5.10 9.90
C GLY A 260 -5.30 -3.80 9.41
N ILE A 261 -5.53 -2.69 10.14
CA ILE A 261 -5.03 -1.37 9.78
C ILE A 261 -4.58 -0.62 11.04
N VAL A 262 -3.36 -0.11 11.05
CA VAL A 262 -2.88 0.86 12.05
C VAL A 262 -3.18 2.27 11.54
N VAL A 263 -3.70 3.12 12.39
CA VAL A 263 -4.01 4.52 12.08
C VAL A 263 -3.38 5.48 13.09
N GLU A 264 -2.94 6.62 12.62
CA GLU A 264 -2.57 7.78 13.42
C GLU A 264 -3.77 8.71 13.54
N LEU A 265 -4.17 9.03 14.76
CA LEU A 265 -5.34 9.86 15.04
C LEU A 265 -4.93 11.31 15.30
N LYS A 266 -5.68 12.25 14.75
CA LYS A 266 -5.55 13.68 15.05
C LYS A 266 -5.72 13.93 16.55
N ALA A 267 -5.00 14.92 17.08
CA ALA A 267 -5.13 15.32 18.49
C ALA A 267 -6.59 15.63 18.86
N GLY A 268 -7.09 14.96 19.90
CA GLY A 268 -8.48 15.10 20.36
C GLY A 268 -9.54 14.33 19.56
N ALA A 269 -9.19 13.70 18.44
CA ALA A 269 -10.13 12.89 17.68
C ALA A 269 -10.56 11.65 18.49
N PRO A 270 -11.81 11.18 18.38
CA PRO A 270 -12.22 9.94 19.04
C PRO A 270 -11.55 8.73 18.36
N VAL A 271 -11.34 7.65 19.13
CA VAL A 271 -10.96 6.36 18.53
C VAL A 271 -12.18 5.83 17.76
N PRO A 272 -12.05 5.50 16.45
CA PRO A 272 -13.17 4.97 15.68
C PRO A 272 -13.74 3.69 16.29
N ALA A 273 -15.04 3.50 16.17
CA ALA A 273 -15.72 2.32 16.73
C ALA A 273 -15.11 1.02 16.16
N GLY A 274 -14.79 0.08 17.05
CA GLY A 274 -14.19 -1.21 16.72
C GLY A 274 -12.66 -1.21 16.60
N LEU A 275 -11.99 -0.05 16.73
CA LEU A 275 -10.54 0.04 16.85
C LEU A 275 -10.13 0.08 18.33
N ARG A 276 -8.92 -0.38 18.63
CA ARG A 276 -8.30 -0.23 19.96
C ARG A 276 -7.06 0.66 19.89
N GLU A 277 -6.83 1.46 20.90
CA GLU A 277 -5.61 2.24 21.03
C GLU A 277 -4.42 1.31 21.32
N ILE A 278 -3.30 1.51 20.63
CA ILE A 278 -2.12 0.64 20.75
C ILE A 278 -0.86 1.39 21.17
N GLY A 279 -0.87 2.71 21.20
CA GLY A 279 0.31 3.50 21.53
C GLY A 279 0.24 4.95 21.08
N VAL A 280 1.40 5.58 21.05
CA VAL A 280 1.55 6.99 20.68
C VAL A 280 2.79 7.22 19.83
N THR A 281 2.75 8.24 19.00
CA THR A 281 3.91 8.76 18.29
C THR A 281 4.79 9.62 19.21
N THR A 282 6.12 9.64 18.97
CA THR A 282 7.09 10.34 19.82
C THR A 282 8.06 11.18 18.96
N GLU A 283 8.67 12.19 19.61
CA GLU A 283 9.71 13.00 18.95
C GLU A 283 11.02 12.24 18.72
N SER A 284 11.29 11.22 19.54
CA SER A 284 12.50 10.42 19.40
C SER A 284 12.38 9.50 18.19
N ALA A 285 13.40 9.47 17.32
CA ALA A 285 13.43 8.57 16.15
C ALA A 285 13.70 7.10 16.56
N THR A 286 12.82 6.55 17.41
CA THR A 286 12.92 5.18 17.94
C THR A 286 11.56 4.49 17.95
N LEU A 287 11.59 3.17 17.80
CA LEU A 287 10.44 2.29 18.00
C LEU A 287 10.60 1.59 19.33
N SER A 288 9.58 1.63 20.17
CA SER A 288 9.61 0.96 21.47
C SER A 288 8.33 0.17 21.73
N ALA A 289 8.48 -1.08 22.17
CA ALA A 289 7.40 -1.98 22.53
C ALA A 289 7.91 -3.07 23.46
N CYS A 290 7.13 -3.50 24.45
CA CYS A 290 7.43 -4.66 25.31
C CYS A 290 8.85 -4.60 25.94
N GLY A 291 9.31 -3.41 26.33
CA GLY A 291 10.66 -3.23 26.90
C GLY A 291 11.82 -3.21 25.90
N MET A 292 11.55 -3.43 24.60
CA MET A 292 12.53 -3.35 23.53
C MET A 292 12.54 -1.93 22.93
N THR A 293 13.68 -1.53 22.41
CA THR A 293 13.82 -0.25 21.66
C THR A 293 14.74 -0.46 20.48
N LEU A 294 14.34 0.05 19.33
CA LEU A 294 15.08 0.01 18.06
C LEU A 294 15.14 1.42 17.48
N SER A 295 16.29 1.86 17.00
CA SER A 295 16.37 3.13 16.29
C SER A 295 15.77 3.03 14.88
N LEU A 296 15.16 4.11 14.39
CA LEU A 296 14.65 4.14 13.00
C LEU A 296 15.78 4.03 11.98
N SER A 297 17.00 4.43 12.32
CA SER A 297 18.18 4.28 11.45
C SER A 297 18.54 2.81 11.28
N GLU A 298 18.54 2.02 12.36
CA GLU A 298 18.78 0.57 12.29
C GLU A 298 17.66 -0.15 11.53
N ALA A 299 16.39 0.21 11.80
CA ALA A 299 15.25 -0.35 11.10
C ALA A 299 15.30 -0.07 9.59
N HIS A 300 15.62 1.18 9.20
CA HIS A 300 15.76 1.57 7.81
C HIS A 300 16.94 0.84 7.13
N GLY A 301 18.09 0.72 7.80
CA GLY A 301 19.23 -0.04 7.29
C GLY A 301 18.87 -1.49 7.01
N ALA A 302 18.24 -2.16 7.99
CA ALA A 302 17.80 -3.54 7.82
C ALA A 302 16.77 -3.74 6.69
N TRP A 303 15.94 -2.73 6.41
CA TRP A 303 14.97 -2.78 5.32
C TRP A 303 15.59 -2.52 3.95
N SER A 304 16.53 -1.56 3.83
CA SER A 304 17.12 -1.16 2.55
C SER A 304 18.31 -2.02 2.12
N GLU A 305 19.14 -2.48 3.07
CA GLU A 305 20.41 -3.17 2.81
C GLU A 305 20.28 -4.45 1.95
N PRO A 306 19.26 -5.32 2.13
CA PRO A 306 19.18 -6.59 1.39
C PRO A 306 19.21 -6.46 -0.13
N LEU A 307 18.69 -5.37 -0.67
CA LEU A 307 18.63 -5.14 -2.12
C LEU A 307 19.67 -4.12 -2.62
N GLU A 308 20.42 -3.46 -1.74
CA GLU A 308 21.30 -2.36 -2.08
C GLU A 308 22.40 -2.76 -3.08
N SER A 309 22.87 -4.00 -3.03
CA SER A 309 23.88 -4.52 -3.97
C SER A 309 23.34 -4.73 -5.40
N VAL A 310 22.03 -4.92 -5.56
CA VAL A 310 21.35 -5.22 -6.84
C VAL A 310 20.60 -3.99 -7.37
N PHE A 311 19.94 -3.28 -6.47
CA PHE A 311 19.19 -2.05 -6.74
C PHE A 311 19.63 -0.96 -5.77
N PRO A 312 20.77 -0.32 -6.02
CA PRO A 312 21.28 0.69 -5.11
C PRO A 312 20.34 1.90 -5.03
N THR A 313 20.03 2.32 -3.81
CA THR A 313 19.18 3.48 -3.54
C THR A 313 19.87 4.80 -3.92
N ASP A 314 21.19 4.82 -3.88
CA ASP A 314 22.01 5.92 -4.39
C ASP A 314 22.66 5.50 -5.72
N ALA A 315 22.02 5.88 -6.82
CA ALA A 315 22.64 5.74 -8.12
C ALA A 315 23.89 6.62 -8.14
N LYS A 316 25.07 6.01 -8.03
CA LYS A 316 26.37 6.66 -8.28
C LYS A 316 26.40 7.10 -9.74
N ALA A 317 25.61 8.13 -10.07
CA ALA A 317 25.71 8.78 -11.34
C ALA A 317 27.15 9.27 -11.43
N LYS A 318 27.92 8.73 -12.37
CA LYS A 318 29.12 9.39 -12.82
C LYS A 318 28.65 10.79 -13.25
N HIS A 319 28.94 11.80 -12.45
CA HIS A 319 28.71 13.18 -12.84
C HIS A 319 29.50 13.41 -14.14
N THR A 320 28.83 13.17 -15.25
CA THR A 320 29.35 13.73 -16.50
C THR A 320 29.17 15.23 -16.35
N THR A 321 30.27 15.93 -16.27
CA THR A 321 30.34 17.39 -16.34
C THR A 321 30.02 17.85 -17.77
N ALA A 322 29.05 17.22 -18.44
CA ALA A 322 28.52 17.75 -19.67
C ALA A 322 27.84 19.07 -19.31
N PRO A 323 28.26 20.17 -19.94
CA PRO A 323 27.68 21.48 -19.69
C PRO A 323 26.18 21.36 -19.97
N PHE A 324 25.34 21.80 -19.02
CA PHE A 324 23.93 22.00 -19.25
C PHE A 324 23.77 22.94 -20.43
N ILE A 325 23.35 22.43 -21.58
CA ILE A 325 22.96 23.25 -22.71
C ILE A 325 21.49 23.62 -22.45
N PRO A 326 21.20 24.88 -22.04
CA PRO A 326 19.83 25.30 -21.92
C PRO A 326 19.17 25.12 -23.29
N TYR A 327 18.11 24.35 -23.37
CA TYR A 327 17.24 24.35 -24.53
C TYR A 327 16.77 25.80 -24.69
N GLY A 328 17.33 26.47 -25.70
CA GLY A 328 16.86 27.79 -26.05
C GLY A 328 15.35 27.76 -26.25
N SER A 329 14.64 28.74 -25.73
CA SER A 329 13.21 28.90 -25.90
C SER A 329 12.84 28.86 -27.39
N ARG A 330 12.65 27.66 -27.93
CA ARG A 330 11.98 27.55 -29.22
C ARG A 330 10.52 27.86 -28.93
N SER A 331 10.06 29.01 -29.36
CA SER A 331 8.66 29.29 -29.63
C SER A 331 8.22 28.33 -30.74
N ALA A 332 8.04 27.08 -30.39
CA ALA A 332 7.44 26.12 -31.27
C ALA A 332 5.93 26.40 -31.24
N ALA A 333 5.41 26.93 -32.35
CA ALA A 333 4.00 26.89 -32.57
C ALA A 333 3.52 25.45 -32.31
N ARG A 334 2.59 25.28 -31.37
CA ARG A 334 2.05 23.95 -31.02
C ARG A 334 1.48 23.35 -32.29
N PRO A 335 1.93 22.17 -32.75
CA PRO A 335 1.28 21.51 -33.86
C PRO A 335 -0.18 21.25 -33.48
N LYS A 336 -1.12 21.76 -34.24
CA LYS A 336 -2.53 21.42 -34.10
C LYS A 336 -2.66 19.92 -34.43
N LEU A 337 -2.99 19.11 -33.45
CA LEU A 337 -3.35 17.73 -33.68
C LEU A 337 -4.64 17.73 -34.49
N GLN A 338 -4.59 17.40 -35.76
CA GLN A 338 -5.77 17.06 -36.55
C GLN A 338 -6.06 15.58 -36.26
N ILE A 339 -7.13 15.32 -35.54
CA ILE A 339 -7.71 13.99 -35.44
C ILE A 339 -8.54 13.80 -36.71
N ALA A 340 -8.11 12.86 -37.57
CA ALA A 340 -8.86 12.43 -38.74
C ALA A 340 -9.94 11.43 -38.34
#